data_4c28c8d518e4356d30af8223e5c84cb5
#
_entry.id   4c28c8d518e4356d30af8223e5c84cb5
#
_cell.length_a   1.000
_cell.length_b   1.000
_cell.length_c   1.000
_cell.angle_alpha   90.00
_cell.angle_beta   90.00
_cell.angle_gamma   90.00
#
_symmetry.space_group_name_H-M   'P 1'
#
loop_
_entity.id
_entity.type
_entity.pdbx_description
1 polymer ?
#
loop_
_entity_poly.entity_id
_entity_poly.type
_entity_poly.pdbx_seq_one_letter_code
_entity_poly.pdbx_strand_id
1 'polypeptide(L)'
;NAILLGKGRQSFEYRALRADGTYCWIIGSGEYIKNIDGERVIQSVFLDIDNRKQMELLNQELLEQDKGTQELLRQVLEGTKIFHFYYYPQKRLEVMPVRTSKYFNCSMEYRNIPESFVEDFVSGESKADCYAMYEAIHNGAKTASSTFCDKNKQCWVRVTMTVMSWDDQQQPTFVIGIIEDISEQKGMELEKIELQSIYNFTIEHDYDAVCICDLNSGDYVMRFAGYCAHYG
;
A
#
# COMPACT_ATOMS: atom_id res chain seq x y z
N ASN A 1 1.83 -21.90 -50.43
CA ASN A 1 0.73 -22.09 -51.41
C ASN A 1 -0.16 -20.85 -51.60
N ALA A 2 -0.36 -19.99 -50.59
CA ALA A 2 -1.21 -18.78 -50.73
C ALA A 2 -0.58 -17.69 -51.63
N ILE A 3 0.74 -17.56 -51.67
CA ILE A 3 1.45 -16.63 -52.55
C ILE A 3 1.31 -17.05 -53.99
N LEU A 4 1.35 -18.36 -54.28
CA LEU A 4 1.19 -18.94 -55.62
C LEU A 4 -0.25 -18.76 -56.14
N LEU A 5 -1.23 -18.53 -55.30
CA LEU A 5 -2.62 -18.30 -55.67
C LEU A 5 -2.97 -16.83 -55.96
N GLY A 6 -1.98 -15.95 -55.97
CA GLY A 6 -2.16 -14.53 -56.33
C GLY A 6 -2.89 -13.68 -55.26
N LYS A 7 -2.90 -14.11 -53.99
CA LYS A 7 -3.58 -13.41 -52.88
C LYS A 7 -2.77 -12.24 -52.25
N GLY A 8 -1.85 -11.62 -53.00
CA GLY A 8 -1.09 -10.49 -52.55
C GLY A 8 0.07 -10.87 -51.61
N ARG A 9 0.61 -9.85 -50.96
CA ARG A 9 1.74 -10.00 -50.02
C ARG A 9 1.37 -10.79 -48.80
N GLN A 10 2.15 -11.82 -48.44
CA GLN A 10 1.96 -12.67 -47.25
C GLN A 10 3.20 -12.52 -46.36
N SER A 11 2.97 -12.46 -45.05
CA SER A 11 4.06 -12.37 -44.05
C SER A 11 3.90 -13.49 -43.02
N PHE A 12 5.02 -14.06 -42.59
CA PHE A 12 5.08 -15.08 -41.56
C PHE A 12 6.26 -14.85 -40.67
N GLU A 13 6.09 -15.07 -39.37
CA GLU A 13 7.17 -15.10 -38.38
C GLU A 13 7.54 -16.58 -38.13
N TYR A 14 8.83 -16.88 -38.17
CA TYR A 14 9.33 -18.23 -37.89
C TYR A 14 10.78 -18.21 -37.40
N ARG A 15 11.23 -19.33 -36.83
CA ARG A 15 12.63 -19.49 -36.40
C ARG A 15 13.46 -20.00 -37.57
N ALA A 16 14.54 -19.32 -37.87
CA ALA A 16 15.52 -19.70 -38.87
C ALA A 16 16.87 -20.05 -38.20
N LEU A 17 17.57 -20.99 -38.81
CA LEU A 17 18.91 -21.37 -38.38
C LEU A 17 19.93 -20.44 -39.03
N ARG A 18 20.79 -19.81 -38.22
CA ARG A 18 21.92 -19.01 -38.70
C ARG A 18 23.08 -19.91 -39.12
N ALA A 19 24.04 -19.36 -39.87
CA ALA A 19 25.21 -20.09 -40.33
C ALA A 19 26.14 -20.57 -39.19
N ASP A 20 26.06 -19.93 -38.02
CA ASP A 20 26.78 -20.33 -36.80
C ASP A 20 26.09 -21.43 -35.99
N GLY A 21 24.97 -21.96 -36.47
CA GLY A 21 24.19 -23.01 -35.82
C GLY A 21 23.19 -22.49 -34.76
N THR A 22 23.07 -21.20 -34.55
CA THR A 22 22.06 -20.61 -33.65
C THR A 22 20.74 -20.37 -34.36
N TYR A 23 19.65 -20.30 -33.59
CA TYR A 23 18.33 -19.96 -34.10
C TYR A 23 17.99 -18.49 -33.83
N CYS A 24 17.41 -17.82 -34.83
CA CYS A 24 16.82 -16.48 -34.64
C CYS A 24 15.40 -16.43 -35.17
N TRP A 25 14.64 -15.46 -34.66
CA TRP A 25 13.34 -15.14 -35.20
C TRP A 25 13.48 -14.22 -36.41
N ILE A 26 12.85 -14.60 -37.52
CA ILE A 26 12.76 -13.77 -38.71
C ILE A 26 11.30 -13.57 -39.11
N ILE A 27 10.98 -12.43 -39.66
CA ILE A 27 9.76 -12.20 -40.42
C ILE A 27 10.09 -12.27 -41.88
N GLY A 28 9.48 -13.21 -42.56
CA GLY A 28 9.56 -13.36 -44.02
C GLY A 28 8.29 -12.80 -44.66
N SER A 29 8.44 -12.01 -45.69
CA SER A 29 7.33 -11.49 -46.50
C SER A 29 7.58 -11.78 -47.95
N GLY A 30 6.62 -12.38 -48.64
CA GLY A 30 6.74 -12.70 -50.07
C GLY A 30 5.57 -12.18 -50.88
N GLU A 31 5.86 -11.74 -52.07
CA GLU A 31 4.87 -11.27 -53.05
C GLU A 31 5.17 -11.85 -54.44
N TYR A 32 4.14 -12.20 -55.14
CA TYR A 32 4.24 -12.69 -56.51
C TYR A 32 4.43 -11.47 -57.46
N ILE A 33 5.48 -11.50 -58.25
CA ILE A 33 5.72 -10.54 -59.31
C ILE A 33 5.86 -11.23 -60.66
N LYS A 34 5.43 -10.56 -61.74
CA LYS A 34 5.69 -11.03 -63.09
C LYS A 34 7.07 -10.54 -63.53
N ASN A 35 7.87 -11.46 -64.02
CA ASN A 35 9.10 -11.10 -64.70
C ASN A 35 8.80 -10.61 -66.14
N ILE A 36 9.73 -9.86 -66.73
CA ILE A 36 9.65 -9.32 -68.11
C ILE A 36 9.53 -10.45 -69.14
N ASP A 37 10.09 -11.62 -68.84
CA ASP A 37 10.09 -12.81 -69.72
C ASP A 37 8.87 -13.75 -69.47
N GLY A 38 7.91 -13.32 -68.66
CA GLY A 38 6.66 -14.10 -68.40
C GLY A 38 6.81 -15.23 -67.37
N GLU A 39 7.99 -15.42 -66.81
CA GLU A 39 8.23 -16.38 -65.72
C GLU A 39 7.57 -15.94 -64.40
N ARG A 40 7.15 -16.92 -63.59
CA ARG A 40 6.57 -16.67 -62.28
C ARG A 40 7.67 -16.49 -61.24
N VAL A 41 7.83 -15.28 -60.72
CA VAL A 41 8.85 -14.92 -59.72
C VAL A 41 8.18 -14.50 -58.43
N ILE A 42 8.72 -14.95 -57.28
CA ILE A 42 8.33 -14.50 -55.96
C ILE A 42 9.48 -13.64 -55.45
N GLN A 43 9.19 -12.38 -55.13
CA GLN A 43 10.08 -11.54 -54.38
C GLN A 43 9.85 -11.75 -52.88
N SER A 44 10.91 -12.04 -52.13
CA SER A 44 10.83 -12.24 -50.69
C SER A 44 11.81 -11.32 -49.97
N VAL A 45 11.33 -10.76 -48.84
CA VAL A 45 12.13 -9.92 -47.92
C VAL A 45 12.15 -10.59 -46.58
N PHE A 46 13.29 -10.68 -45.94
CA PHE A 46 13.45 -11.25 -44.60
C PHE A 46 14.06 -10.18 -43.71
N LEU A 47 13.51 -10.07 -42.48
CA LEU A 47 13.99 -9.20 -41.45
C LEU A 47 14.23 -10.01 -40.17
N ASP A 48 15.41 -9.84 -39.56
CA ASP A 48 15.71 -10.39 -38.25
C ASP A 48 14.92 -9.62 -37.19
N ILE A 49 14.10 -10.33 -36.43
CA ILE A 49 13.24 -9.79 -35.39
C ILE A 49 13.56 -10.39 -34.01
N ASP A 50 14.74 -10.98 -33.86
CA ASP A 50 15.13 -11.68 -32.64
C ASP A 50 15.13 -10.75 -31.42
N ASN A 51 15.71 -9.57 -31.55
CA ASN A 51 15.70 -8.54 -30.49
C ASN A 51 14.27 -8.12 -30.11
N ARG A 52 13.38 -7.96 -31.11
CA ARG A 52 11.98 -7.62 -30.83
C ARG A 52 11.29 -8.74 -30.04
N LYS A 53 11.50 -9.99 -30.43
CA LYS A 53 10.93 -11.15 -29.74
C LYS A 53 11.45 -11.33 -28.32
N GLN A 54 12.73 -11.08 -28.10
CA GLN A 54 13.32 -11.11 -26.76
C GLN A 54 12.74 -10.01 -25.87
N MET A 55 12.54 -8.79 -26.39
CA MET A 55 11.87 -7.71 -25.65
C MET A 55 10.41 -8.01 -25.35
N GLU A 56 9.67 -8.60 -26.30
CA GLU A 56 8.27 -9.02 -26.08
C GLU A 56 8.18 -10.05 -24.96
N LEU A 57 9.05 -11.06 -24.96
CA LEU A 57 9.11 -12.08 -23.88
C LEU A 57 9.47 -11.48 -22.53
N LEU A 58 10.50 -10.64 -22.47
CA LEU A 58 10.92 -9.98 -21.23
C LEU A 58 9.79 -9.10 -20.65
N ASN A 59 9.13 -8.32 -21.49
CA ASN A 59 8.00 -7.50 -21.06
C ASN A 59 6.83 -8.36 -20.56
N GLN A 60 6.59 -9.52 -21.16
CA GLN A 60 5.56 -10.44 -20.73
C GLN A 60 5.88 -11.04 -19.36
N GLU A 61 7.13 -11.48 -19.14
CA GLU A 61 7.60 -11.98 -17.86
C GLU A 61 7.50 -10.91 -16.75
N LEU A 62 7.90 -9.66 -17.03
CA LEU A 62 7.78 -8.56 -16.09
C LEU A 62 6.33 -8.27 -15.71
N LEU A 63 5.41 -8.29 -16.68
CA LEU A 63 3.97 -8.11 -16.43
C LEU A 63 3.37 -9.25 -15.60
N GLU A 64 3.81 -10.49 -15.82
CA GLU A 64 3.36 -11.64 -15.02
C GLU A 64 3.88 -11.58 -13.58
N GLN A 65 5.15 -11.18 -13.38
CA GLN A 65 5.73 -10.95 -12.05
C GLN A 65 5.00 -9.83 -11.30
N ASP A 66 4.74 -8.71 -11.97
CA ASP A 66 4.00 -7.58 -11.38
C ASP A 66 2.60 -7.99 -10.93
N LYS A 67 1.86 -8.71 -11.77
CA LYS A 67 0.54 -9.25 -11.43
C LYS A 67 0.59 -10.21 -10.24
N GLY A 68 1.58 -11.10 -10.18
CA GLY A 68 1.76 -12.02 -9.06
C GLY A 68 2.03 -11.30 -7.75
N THR A 69 2.89 -10.29 -7.78
CA THR A 69 3.21 -9.46 -6.62
C THR A 69 2.00 -8.65 -6.15
N GLN A 70 1.26 -8.05 -7.08
CA GLN A 70 0.04 -7.30 -6.78
C GLN A 70 -1.04 -8.20 -6.16
N GLU A 71 -1.24 -9.40 -6.69
CA GLU A 71 -2.20 -10.35 -6.14
C GLU A 71 -1.82 -10.84 -4.74
N LEU A 72 -0.54 -11.12 -4.50
CA LEU A 72 -0.04 -11.48 -3.17
C LEU A 72 -0.26 -10.33 -2.17
N LEU A 73 0.10 -9.10 -2.55
CA LEU A 73 -0.15 -7.91 -1.72
C LEU A 73 -1.65 -7.73 -1.44
N ARG A 74 -2.51 -7.93 -2.45
CA ARG A 74 -3.96 -7.88 -2.28
C ARG A 74 -4.43 -8.90 -1.25
N GLN A 75 -4.01 -10.16 -1.35
CA GLN A 75 -4.40 -11.22 -0.42
C GLN A 75 -3.91 -10.95 1.01
N VAL A 76 -2.67 -10.49 1.17
CA VAL A 76 -2.12 -10.11 2.49
C VAL A 76 -2.94 -8.96 3.09
N LEU A 77 -3.24 -7.93 2.32
CA LEU A 77 -4.01 -6.78 2.79
C LEU A 77 -5.47 -7.13 3.07
N GLU A 78 -6.09 -8.03 2.29
CA GLU A 78 -7.49 -8.45 2.52
C GLU A 78 -7.69 -9.16 3.86
N GLY A 79 -6.68 -9.90 4.34
CA GLY A 79 -6.68 -10.57 5.64
C GLY A 79 -6.34 -9.68 6.84
N THR A 80 -5.98 -8.41 6.61
CA THR A 80 -5.56 -7.48 7.65
C THR A 80 -6.55 -6.34 7.84
N LYS A 81 -6.51 -5.71 9.02
CA LYS A 81 -7.22 -4.46 9.31
C LYS A 81 -6.37 -3.23 8.89
N ILE A 82 -5.60 -3.36 7.81
CA ILE A 82 -4.76 -2.31 7.23
C ILE A 82 -5.37 -1.87 5.92
N PHE A 83 -5.50 -0.56 5.76
CA PHE A 83 -6.11 0.10 4.61
C PHE A 83 -5.18 1.20 4.10
N HIS A 84 -5.47 1.76 2.93
CA HIS A 84 -4.67 2.85 2.38
C HIS A 84 -5.56 3.89 1.72
N PHE A 85 -4.97 5.07 1.51
CA PHE A 85 -5.54 6.15 0.72
C PHE A 85 -4.44 6.91 -0.02
N TYR A 86 -4.85 7.74 -0.96
CA TYR A 86 -3.97 8.57 -1.77
C TYR A 86 -4.29 10.04 -1.50
N TYR A 87 -3.25 10.84 -1.20
CA TYR A 87 -3.40 12.26 -0.97
C TYR A 87 -2.55 13.06 -1.95
N TYR A 88 -3.16 14.05 -2.60
CA TYR A 88 -2.56 14.97 -3.55
C TYR A 88 -2.55 16.38 -2.94
N PRO A 89 -1.49 16.79 -2.22
CA PRO A 89 -1.43 18.04 -1.47
C PRO A 89 -1.76 19.27 -2.29
N GLN A 90 -1.16 19.42 -3.47
CA GLN A 90 -1.37 20.56 -4.36
C GLN A 90 -2.83 20.71 -4.85
N LYS A 91 -3.56 19.59 -4.93
CA LYS A 91 -4.98 19.56 -5.32
C LYS A 91 -5.91 19.60 -4.11
N ARG A 92 -5.36 19.49 -2.90
CA ARG A 92 -6.09 19.30 -1.65
C ARG A 92 -7.15 18.19 -1.79
N LEU A 93 -6.73 17.09 -2.44
CA LEU A 93 -7.59 15.96 -2.81
C LEU A 93 -7.10 14.70 -2.15
N GLU A 94 -8.00 14.00 -1.48
CA GLU A 94 -7.79 12.67 -0.94
C GLU A 94 -8.73 11.66 -1.59
N VAL A 95 -8.20 10.49 -1.95
CA VAL A 95 -8.94 9.42 -2.61
C VAL A 95 -8.85 8.16 -1.78
N MET A 96 -10.00 7.67 -1.33
CA MET A 96 -10.16 6.43 -0.59
C MET A 96 -10.51 5.30 -1.57
N PRO A 97 -9.70 4.23 -1.67
CA PRO A 97 -10.12 3.02 -2.39
C PRO A 97 -11.44 2.46 -1.87
N VAL A 98 -12.15 1.75 -2.73
CA VAL A 98 -13.48 1.19 -2.41
C VAL A 98 -13.48 0.36 -1.14
N ARG A 99 -12.42 -0.44 -0.90
CA ARG A 99 -12.27 -1.25 0.32
C ARG A 99 -12.20 -0.36 1.57
N THR A 100 -11.38 0.69 1.54
CA THR A 100 -11.22 1.66 2.63
C THR A 100 -12.53 2.39 2.92
N SER A 101 -13.14 2.95 1.88
CA SER A 101 -14.40 3.68 1.98
C SER A 101 -15.53 2.82 2.55
N LYS A 102 -15.67 1.59 2.09
CA LYS A 102 -16.70 0.66 2.60
C LYS A 102 -16.47 0.24 4.05
N TYR A 103 -15.22 -0.02 4.43
CA TYR A 103 -14.91 -0.47 5.78
C TYR A 103 -15.19 0.62 6.83
N PHE A 104 -14.72 1.84 6.56
CA PHE A 104 -14.89 2.97 7.48
C PHE A 104 -16.18 3.77 7.25
N ASN A 105 -17.01 3.35 6.30
CA ASN A 105 -18.23 4.08 5.91
C ASN A 105 -17.98 5.57 5.66
N CYS A 106 -16.93 5.88 4.89
CA CYS A 106 -16.51 7.23 4.58
C CYS A 106 -16.59 7.50 3.07
N SER A 107 -16.46 8.76 2.66
CA SER A 107 -16.47 9.15 1.25
C SER A 107 -15.30 8.54 0.49
N MET A 108 -15.49 8.22 -0.79
CA MET A 108 -14.41 7.78 -1.67
C MET A 108 -13.48 8.91 -2.11
N GLU A 109 -13.95 10.15 -2.03
CA GLU A 109 -13.21 11.34 -2.42
C GLU A 109 -13.50 12.48 -1.47
N TYR A 110 -12.44 13.12 -0.97
CA TYR A 110 -12.51 14.34 -0.17
C TYR A 110 -11.74 15.46 -0.87
N ARG A 111 -12.41 16.59 -1.07
CA ARG A 111 -11.81 17.83 -1.57
C ARG A 111 -11.69 18.85 -0.44
N ASN A 112 -10.75 19.78 -0.56
CA ASN A 112 -10.42 20.74 0.50
C ASN A 112 -9.87 20.05 1.77
N ILE A 113 -8.95 19.13 1.58
CA ILE A 113 -8.21 18.50 2.67
C ILE A 113 -7.32 19.56 3.35
N PRO A 114 -7.22 19.53 4.71
CA PRO A 114 -7.71 18.50 5.62
C PRO A 114 -9.14 18.70 6.12
N GLU A 115 -9.75 19.87 5.94
CA GLU A 115 -10.98 20.26 6.62
C GLU A 115 -12.15 19.31 6.33
N SER A 116 -12.35 18.94 5.06
CA SER A 116 -13.49 18.10 4.68
C SER A 116 -13.44 16.71 5.31
N PHE A 117 -12.26 16.10 5.35
CA PHE A 117 -12.07 14.80 5.99
C PHE A 117 -12.21 14.88 7.51
N VAL A 118 -11.55 15.88 8.12
CA VAL A 118 -11.57 16.06 9.57
C VAL A 118 -12.99 16.32 10.08
N GLU A 119 -13.76 17.15 9.38
CA GLU A 119 -15.16 17.45 9.78
C GLU A 119 -16.11 16.27 9.54
N ASP A 120 -15.87 15.46 8.52
CA ASP A 120 -16.74 14.33 8.19
C ASP A 120 -16.44 13.12 9.07
N PHE A 121 -15.18 12.79 9.27
CA PHE A 121 -14.76 11.51 9.82
C PHE A 121 -14.23 11.57 11.26
N VAL A 122 -13.49 12.63 11.64
CA VAL A 122 -12.72 12.66 12.89
C VAL A 122 -13.57 13.17 14.07
N SER A 123 -13.47 12.50 15.23
CA SER A 123 -14.12 12.95 16.47
C SER A 123 -13.56 14.30 16.94
N GLY A 124 -14.38 15.11 17.62
CA GLY A 124 -14.00 16.45 18.07
C GLY A 124 -12.72 16.50 18.90
N GLU A 125 -12.51 15.51 19.75
CA GLU A 125 -11.36 15.41 20.65
C GLU A 125 -10.04 15.15 19.89
N SER A 126 -10.11 14.47 18.74
CA SER A 126 -8.94 14.07 17.94
C SER A 126 -8.65 14.99 16.75
N LYS A 127 -9.45 16.02 16.52
CA LYS A 127 -9.31 16.90 15.35
C LYS A 127 -7.95 17.60 15.31
N ALA A 128 -7.49 18.10 16.46
CA ALA A 128 -6.22 18.82 16.56
C ALA A 128 -5.02 17.94 16.11
N ASP A 129 -4.98 16.69 16.55
CA ASP A 129 -3.91 15.75 16.21
C ASP A 129 -3.95 15.38 14.72
N CYS A 130 -5.16 15.25 14.15
CA CYS A 130 -5.32 14.99 12.73
C CYS A 130 -4.86 16.20 11.89
N TYR A 131 -5.22 17.44 12.25
CA TYR A 131 -4.73 18.65 11.58
C TYR A 131 -3.21 18.75 11.65
N ALA A 132 -2.60 18.51 12.81
CA ALA A 132 -1.15 18.55 12.99
C ALA A 132 -0.41 17.56 12.09
N MET A 133 -1.00 16.39 11.82
CA MET A 133 -0.44 15.40 10.90
C MET A 133 -0.38 15.94 9.45
N TYR A 134 -1.45 16.55 8.96
CA TYR A 134 -1.47 17.17 7.63
C TYR A 134 -0.51 18.35 7.54
N GLU A 135 -0.47 19.18 8.59
CA GLU A 135 0.44 20.33 8.67
C GLU A 135 1.90 19.90 8.62
N ALA A 136 2.27 18.82 9.31
CA ALA A 136 3.62 18.27 9.26
C ALA A 136 4.03 17.88 7.83
N ILE A 137 3.13 17.23 7.07
CA ILE A 137 3.39 16.89 5.66
C ILE A 137 3.58 18.15 4.82
N HIS A 138 2.73 19.18 4.98
CA HIS A 138 2.86 20.44 4.25
C HIS A 138 4.14 21.20 4.60
N ASN A 139 4.61 21.06 5.84
CA ASN A 139 5.87 21.67 6.31
C ASN A 139 7.12 20.85 5.92
N GLY A 140 6.97 19.86 5.03
CA GLY A 140 8.09 19.12 4.46
C GLY A 140 8.51 17.86 5.22
N ALA A 141 7.73 17.38 6.17
CA ALA A 141 7.99 16.08 6.79
C ALA A 141 7.82 14.96 5.76
N LYS A 142 8.79 14.04 5.68
CA LYS A 142 8.72 12.87 4.81
C LYS A 142 7.61 11.90 5.25
N THR A 143 7.39 11.84 6.57
CA THR A 143 6.40 10.95 7.18
C THR A 143 5.74 11.66 8.35
N ALA A 144 4.44 11.50 8.51
CA ALA A 144 3.70 11.96 9.67
C ALA A 144 2.68 10.90 10.09
N SER A 145 2.40 10.80 11.39
CA SER A 145 1.47 9.81 11.92
C SER A 145 0.59 10.43 13.00
N SER A 146 -0.65 10.00 13.05
CA SER A 146 -1.60 10.38 14.10
C SER A 146 -2.50 9.22 14.46
N THR A 147 -3.05 9.26 15.67
CA THR A 147 -4.05 8.30 16.15
C THR A 147 -5.31 9.07 16.53
N PHE A 148 -6.43 8.71 15.94
CA PHE A 148 -7.69 9.37 16.21
C PHE A 148 -8.89 8.41 16.16
N CYS A 149 -9.98 8.85 16.77
CA CYS A 149 -11.24 8.14 16.77
C CYS A 149 -12.16 8.70 15.68
N ASP A 150 -12.97 7.84 15.10
CA ASP A 150 -14.03 8.29 14.19
C ASP A 150 -15.09 9.12 14.95
N LYS A 151 -15.88 9.89 14.21
CA LYS A 151 -16.89 10.82 14.73
C LYS A 151 -17.92 10.13 15.64
N ASN A 152 -18.21 8.85 15.38
CA ASN A 152 -19.16 8.07 16.15
C ASN A 152 -18.52 7.36 17.36
N LYS A 153 -17.20 7.54 17.56
CA LYS A 153 -16.40 6.89 18.61
C LYS A 153 -16.47 5.35 18.58
N GLN A 154 -16.67 4.76 17.40
CA GLN A 154 -16.78 3.32 17.20
C GLN A 154 -15.47 2.70 16.72
N CYS A 155 -14.63 3.47 16.04
CA CYS A 155 -13.39 3.01 15.44
C CYS A 155 -12.21 3.88 15.82
N TRP A 156 -11.15 3.28 16.36
CA TRP A 156 -9.87 3.91 16.56
C TRP A 156 -8.94 3.56 15.42
N VAL A 157 -8.36 4.57 14.79
CA VAL A 157 -7.42 4.39 13.67
C VAL A 157 -6.07 5.02 14.00
N ARG A 158 -5.01 4.34 13.57
CA ARG A 158 -3.69 4.92 13.39
C ARG A 158 -3.49 5.21 11.92
N VAL A 159 -3.19 6.45 11.59
CA VAL A 159 -2.88 6.88 10.23
C VAL A 159 -1.42 7.25 10.14
N THR A 160 -0.74 6.74 9.12
CA THR A 160 0.63 7.11 8.79
C THR A 160 0.67 7.55 7.33
N MET A 161 1.07 8.79 7.11
CA MET A 161 1.29 9.37 5.78
C MET A 161 2.77 9.33 5.42
N THR A 162 3.07 8.97 4.17
CA THR A 162 4.43 8.99 3.63
C THR A 162 4.45 9.71 2.29
N VAL A 163 5.31 10.71 2.14
CA VAL A 163 5.48 11.43 0.89
C VAL A 163 6.27 10.57 -0.08
N MET A 164 5.68 10.31 -1.25
CA MET A 164 6.24 9.48 -2.31
C MET A 164 6.91 10.30 -3.40
N SER A 165 6.44 11.53 -3.63
CA SER A 165 7.04 12.43 -4.62
C SER A 165 6.96 13.89 -4.19
N TRP A 166 7.94 14.67 -4.67
CA TRP A 166 8.14 16.09 -4.40
C TRP A 166 8.27 16.84 -5.72
N ASP A 167 7.92 18.10 -5.76
CA ASP A 167 8.22 18.98 -6.88
C ASP A 167 9.64 19.60 -6.76
N ASP A 168 10.00 20.41 -7.75
CA ASP A 168 11.30 21.09 -7.81
C ASP A 168 11.51 22.11 -6.66
N GLN A 169 10.41 22.51 -5.98
CA GLN A 169 10.43 23.42 -4.84
C GLN A 169 10.40 22.67 -3.50
N GLN A 170 10.61 21.35 -3.54
CA GLN A 170 10.51 20.45 -2.38
C GLN A 170 9.14 20.49 -1.69
N GLN A 171 8.06 20.74 -2.44
CA GLN A 171 6.72 20.60 -1.94
C GLN A 171 6.18 19.19 -2.25
N PRO A 172 5.44 18.56 -1.32
CA PRO A 172 4.90 17.23 -1.54
C PRO A 172 3.83 17.27 -2.64
N THR A 173 3.94 16.35 -3.61
CA THR A 173 3.01 16.24 -4.74
C THR A 173 2.11 15.01 -4.64
N PHE A 174 2.64 13.94 -4.04
CA PHE A 174 1.91 12.69 -3.86
C PHE A 174 2.29 12.02 -2.53
N VAL A 175 1.26 11.64 -1.77
CA VAL A 175 1.37 11.01 -0.45
C VAL A 175 0.54 9.73 -0.44
N ILE A 176 1.08 8.68 0.12
CA ILE A 176 0.32 7.47 0.46
C ILE A 176 0.06 7.48 1.96
N GLY A 177 -1.19 7.34 2.35
CA GLY A 177 -1.60 7.12 3.72
C GLY A 177 -1.94 5.65 3.98
N ILE A 178 -1.49 5.14 5.11
CA ILE A 178 -1.87 3.83 5.63
C ILE A 178 -2.74 4.06 6.85
N ILE A 179 -3.89 3.38 6.88
CA ILE A 179 -4.84 3.39 8.00
C ILE A 179 -4.84 2.00 8.61
N GLU A 180 -4.57 1.91 9.89
CA GLU A 180 -4.65 0.70 10.70
C GLU A 180 -5.81 0.83 11.67
N ASP A 181 -6.76 -0.12 11.65
CA ASP A 181 -7.79 -0.19 12.69
C ASP A 181 -7.18 -0.78 13.97
N ILE A 182 -7.10 0.05 14.99
CA ILE A 182 -6.53 -0.29 16.31
C ILE A 182 -7.61 -0.37 17.40
N SER A 183 -8.87 -0.50 17.03
CA SER A 183 -10.00 -0.48 17.99
C SER A 183 -9.88 -1.60 19.02
N GLU A 184 -9.49 -2.79 18.59
CA GLU A 184 -9.27 -3.94 19.48
C GLU A 184 -8.10 -3.69 20.45
N GLN A 185 -6.99 -3.14 19.95
CA GLN A 185 -5.83 -2.77 20.77
C GLN A 185 -6.20 -1.72 21.81
N LYS A 186 -6.96 -0.70 21.40
CA LYS A 186 -7.45 0.35 22.32
C LYS A 186 -8.44 -0.19 23.34
N GLY A 187 -9.31 -1.11 22.95
CA GLY A 187 -10.22 -1.78 23.87
C GLY A 187 -9.47 -2.53 24.98
N MET A 188 -8.48 -3.34 24.62
CA MET A 188 -7.65 -4.07 25.59
C MET A 188 -6.84 -3.13 26.50
N GLU A 189 -6.34 -2.01 25.95
CA GLU A 189 -5.61 -1.00 26.73
C GLU A 189 -6.52 -0.36 27.79
N LEU A 190 -7.75 0.03 27.42
CA LEU A 190 -8.73 0.62 28.33
C LEU A 190 -9.17 -0.39 29.40
N GLU A 191 -9.47 -1.64 29.03
CA GLU A 191 -9.81 -2.69 29.97
C GLU A 191 -8.69 -2.92 31.00
N LYS A 192 -7.43 -2.94 30.53
CA LYS A 192 -6.27 -3.05 31.43
C LYS A 192 -6.18 -1.89 32.41
N ILE A 193 -6.42 -0.65 31.95
CA ILE A 193 -6.40 0.54 32.81
C ILE A 193 -7.52 0.46 33.85
N GLU A 194 -8.72 0.05 33.44
CA GLU A 194 -9.87 -0.11 34.34
C GLU A 194 -9.60 -1.17 35.42
N LEU A 195 -9.12 -2.34 35.02
CA LEU A 195 -8.73 -3.40 35.96
C LEU A 195 -7.63 -2.93 36.91
N GLN A 196 -6.66 -2.18 36.43
CA GLN A 196 -5.61 -1.61 37.29
C GLN A 196 -6.18 -0.60 38.29
N SER A 197 -7.15 0.22 37.87
CA SER A 197 -7.82 1.17 38.77
C SER A 197 -8.63 0.48 39.82
N ILE A 198 -9.39 -0.56 39.48
CA ILE A 198 -10.18 -1.39 40.43
C ILE A 198 -9.22 -2.07 41.42
N TYR A 199 -8.13 -2.65 40.91
CA TYR A 199 -7.12 -3.31 41.74
C TYR A 199 -6.49 -2.32 42.75
N ASN A 200 -6.06 -1.13 42.31
CA ASN A 200 -5.50 -0.13 43.20
C ASN A 200 -6.52 0.35 44.24
N PHE A 201 -7.77 0.62 43.81
CA PHE A 201 -8.83 1.02 44.73
C PHE A 201 -9.10 -0.05 45.81
N THR A 202 -9.16 -1.33 45.43
CA THR A 202 -9.36 -2.43 46.36
C THR A 202 -8.22 -2.55 47.36
N ILE A 203 -6.95 -2.43 46.86
CA ILE A 203 -5.78 -2.47 47.75
C ILE A 203 -5.81 -1.33 48.77
N GLU A 204 -6.11 -0.09 48.32
CA GLU A 204 -6.09 1.08 49.18
C GLU A 204 -7.21 1.06 50.24
N HIS A 205 -8.33 0.38 49.99
CA HIS A 205 -9.48 0.35 50.89
C HIS A 205 -9.54 -0.89 51.78
N ASP A 206 -9.03 -2.04 51.28
CA ASP A 206 -9.17 -3.31 51.97
C ASP A 206 -7.89 -3.76 52.70
N TYR A 207 -6.74 -3.11 52.43
CA TYR A 207 -5.44 -3.50 52.99
C TYR A 207 -4.66 -2.29 53.55
N ASP A 208 -4.02 -2.51 54.69
CA ASP A 208 -3.11 -1.47 55.27
C ASP A 208 -1.78 -1.39 54.53
N ALA A 209 -1.29 -2.49 53.98
CA ALA A 209 -0.08 -2.54 53.20
C ALA A 209 -0.08 -3.74 52.24
N VAL A 210 0.54 -3.59 51.07
CA VAL A 210 0.77 -4.65 50.10
C VAL A 210 2.22 -4.61 49.63
N CYS A 211 2.90 -5.74 49.70
CA CYS A 211 4.23 -5.90 49.14
C CYS A 211 4.30 -7.10 48.19
N ILE A 212 5.23 -7.01 47.22
CA ILE A 212 5.59 -8.13 46.35
C ILE A 212 7.01 -8.55 46.76
N CYS A 213 7.18 -9.83 47.06
CA CYS A 213 8.46 -10.42 47.39
C CYS A 213 8.90 -11.38 46.26
N ASP A 214 10.15 -11.23 45.80
CA ASP A 214 10.78 -12.22 44.94
C ASP A 214 11.35 -13.35 45.81
N LEU A 215 10.78 -14.55 45.66
CA LEU A 215 11.18 -15.72 46.45
C LEU A 215 12.57 -16.25 46.13
N ASN A 216 13.18 -15.86 45.00
CA ASN A 216 14.52 -16.31 44.62
C ASN A 216 15.62 -15.39 45.16
N SER A 217 15.42 -14.07 45.08
CA SER A 217 16.37 -13.09 45.59
C SER A 217 16.13 -12.68 47.02
N GLY A 218 14.91 -12.84 47.53
CA GLY A 218 14.46 -12.35 48.84
C GLY A 218 14.17 -10.84 48.86
N ASP A 219 14.28 -10.18 47.69
CA ASP A 219 13.95 -8.77 47.57
C ASP A 219 12.44 -8.53 47.61
N TYR A 220 12.03 -7.42 48.20
CA TYR A 220 10.63 -7.03 48.20
C TYR A 220 10.41 -5.60 47.76
N VAL A 221 9.28 -5.35 47.11
CA VAL A 221 8.85 -4.01 46.70
C VAL A 221 7.51 -3.72 47.33
N MET A 222 7.47 -2.64 48.13
CA MET A 222 6.24 -2.13 48.67
C MET A 222 5.39 -1.51 47.55
N ARG A 223 4.17 -2.01 47.33
CA ARG A 223 3.25 -1.47 46.32
C ARG A 223 2.28 -0.47 46.91
N PHE A 224 1.87 -0.68 48.16
CA PHE A 224 1.02 0.21 48.90
C PHE A 224 1.40 0.13 50.38
N ALA A 225 1.44 1.27 51.04
CA ALA A 225 1.57 1.37 52.50
C ALA A 225 0.70 2.54 52.97
N GLY A 226 -0.43 2.18 53.58
CA GLY A 226 -1.35 3.15 54.15
C GLY A 226 -0.80 3.72 55.48
N TYR A 227 -1.54 3.60 56.55
CA TYR A 227 -1.22 4.16 57.84
C TYR A 227 0.10 3.67 58.48
N CYS A 228 0.61 2.51 58.07
CA CYS A 228 1.85 1.95 58.64
C CYS A 228 3.16 2.62 58.25
N ALA A 229 3.14 3.52 57.28
CA ALA A 229 4.34 4.23 56.83
C ALA A 229 4.93 5.26 57.86
N HIS A 230 4.30 5.43 59.03
CA HIS A 230 4.72 6.36 60.06
C HIS A 230 5.41 5.72 61.27
N TYR A 231 5.68 4.42 61.25
CA TYR A 231 6.34 3.71 62.33
C TYR A 231 7.62 2.99 61.86
N GLY A 232 8.54 3.73 61.24
CA GLY A 232 9.87 3.24 60.90
C GLY A 232 10.92 4.28 61.28
#